data_82e32e256d67ad93561cf09d4f62b949
#
_entry.id   82e32e256d67ad93561cf09d4f62b949
#
_cell.length_a   1.000
_cell.length_b   1.000
_cell.length_c   1.000
_cell.angle_alpha   90.00
_cell.angle_beta   90.00
_cell.angle_gamma   90.00
#
_symmetry.space_group_name_H-M   'P 1'
#
loop_
_entity.id
_entity.type
_entity.pdbx_description
1 polymer ?
#
loop_
_entity_poly.entity_id
_entity_poly.type
_entity_poly.pdbx_seq_one_letter_code
_entity_poly.pdbx_strand_id
1 'polypeptide(L)'
;MQVGKSQELREWTRKVIEKMPNLTKPQAVVLAMWTFGIVMTQSSGLTTVSVFLAELLDKKENTVRQQLREWYRDAEDKTKKGRATLDVTSCFSPLLSWVLSLWSPEEKHLALAADASTLSDRFTVLAISIVYRGCGIPIAWKIVEATKPGSWKPHCSRII
;
A
#
# COMPACT_ATOMS: atom_id res chain seq x y z
N MET A 1 10.71 -7.21 -25.25
CA MET A 1 9.84 -6.35 -24.42
C MET A 1 9.63 -6.89 -23.00
N GLN A 2 9.44 -8.20 -22.76
CA GLN A 2 9.32 -8.79 -21.42
C GLN A 2 10.60 -8.70 -20.55
N VAL A 3 11.78 -8.84 -21.14
CA VAL A 3 13.06 -8.79 -20.40
C VAL A 3 13.25 -7.44 -19.69
N GLY A 4 12.92 -6.33 -20.35
CA GLY A 4 12.99 -5.00 -19.74
C GLY A 4 12.08 -4.85 -18.53
N LYS A 5 10.81 -5.25 -18.64
CA LYS A 5 9.83 -5.18 -17.54
C LYS A 5 10.21 -6.06 -16.35
N SER A 6 10.82 -7.21 -16.59
CA SER A 6 11.32 -8.09 -15.51
C SER A 6 12.49 -7.44 -14.76
N GLN A 7 13.35 -6.69 -15.44
CA GLN A 7 14.41 -5.92 -14.81
C GLN A 7 13.86 -4.75 -14.01
N GLU A 8 12.92 -4.00 -14.56
CA GLU A 8 12.23 -2.90 -13.87
C GLU A 8 11.55 -3.38 -12.57
N LEU A 9 10.86 -4.52 -12.61
CA LEU A 9 10.28 -5.12 -11.40
C LEU A 9 11.33 -5.47 -10.35
N ARG A 10 12.50 -5.98 -10.75
CA ARG A 10 13.60 -6.28 -9.80
C ARG A 10 14.15 -5.01 -9.16
N GLU A 11 14.35 -3.97 -9.94
CA GLU A 11 14.82 -2.67 -9.46
C GLU A 11 13.80 -2.03 -8.52
N TRP A 12 12.53 -2.07 -8.90
CA TRP A 12 11.43 -1.62 -8.04
C TRP A 12 11.36 -2.42 -6.73
N THR A 13 11.49 -3.73 -6.80
CA THR A 13 11.50 -4.60 -5.61
C THR A 13 12.64 -4.23 -4.65
N ARG A 14 13.84 -3.98 -5.17
CA ARG A 14 14.98 -3.53 -4.36
C ARG A 14 14.68 -2.20 -3.67
N LYS A 15 14.08 -1.27 -4.40
CA LYS A 15 13.69 0.04 -3.85
C LYS A 15 12.63 -0.08 -2.76
N VAL A 16 11.61 -0.92 -2.94
CA VAL A 16 10.59 -1.17 -1.91
C VAL A 16 11.22 -1.79 -0.66
N ILE A 17 12.12 -2.77 -0.80
CA ILE A 17 12.83 -3.38 0.33
C ILE A 17 13.65 -2.33 1.10
N GLU A 18 14.34 -1.44 0.40
CA GLU A 18 15.12 -0.35 0.99
C GLU A 18 14.24 0.67 1.74
N LYS A 19 13.13 1.07 1.11
CA LYS A 19 12.28 2.15 1.62
C LYS A 19 11.26 1.71 2.66
N MET A 20 10.97 0.41 2.75
CA MET A 20 10.01 -0.19 3.68
C MET A 20 10.69 -1.23 4.60
N PRO A 21 11.65 -0.81 5.45
CA PRO A 21 12.44 -1.72 6.28
C PRO A 21 11.64 -2.42 7.38
N ASN A 22 10.45 -1.94 7.70
CA ASN A 22 9.50 -2.57 8.62
C ASN A 22 8.88 -3.84 8.06
N LEU A 23 8.89 -4.02 6.74
CA LEU A 23 8.36 -5.22 6.11
C LEU A 23 9.40 -6.34 6.08
N THR A 24 8.94 -7.57 6.29
CA THR A 24 9.78 -8.73 5.98
C THR A 24 10.05 -8.77 4.47
N LYS A 25 11.18 -9.36 4.08
CA LYS A 25 11.55 -9.49 2.66
C LYS A 25 10.42 -10.09 1.79
N PRO A 26 9.72 -11.17 2.19
CA PRO A 26 8.58 -11.67 1.44
C PRO A 26 7.43 -10.66 1.32
N GLN A 27 7.11 -9.92 2.39
CA GLN A 27 6.06 -8.89 2.35
C GLN A 27 6.42 -7.76 1.40
N ALA A 28 7.65 -7.26 1.44
CA ALA A 28 8.13 -6.22 0.55
C ALA A 28 8.15 -6.66 -0.93
N VAL A 29 8.52 -7.91 -1.21
CA VAL A 29 8.46 -8.47 -2.58
C VAL A 29 7.02 -8.49 -3.10
N VAL A 30 6.05 -8.91 -2.30
CA VAL A 30 4.64 -8.95 -2.73
C VAL A 30 4.09 -7.54 -2.91
N LEU A 31 4.43 -6.59 -2.02
CA LEU A 31 4.08 -5.18 -2.19
C LEU A 31 4.62 -4.62 -3.51
N ALA A 32 5.90 -4.90 -3.81
CA ALA A 32 6.52 -4.45 -5.05
C ALA A 32 5.85 -5.06 -6.29
N MET A 33 5.54 -6.34 -6.26
CA MET A 33 4.81 -7.01 -7.35
C MET A 33 3.44 -6.36 -7.56
N TRP A 34 2.69 -6.13 -6.50
CA TRP A 34 1.35 -5.57 -6.61
C TRP A 34 1.37 -4.14 -7.12
N THR A 35 2.17 -3.27 -6.52
CA THR A 35 2.28 -1.87 -6.94
C THR A 35 2.82 -1.73 -8.37
N PHE A 36 3.80 -2.54 -8.77
CA PHE A 36 4.25 -2.61 -10.15
C PHE A 36 3.14 -3.03 -11.11
N GLY A 37 2.40 -4.09 -10.76
CA GLY A 37 1.27 -4.56 -11.56
C GLY A 37 0.17 -3.51 -11.71
N ILE A 38 -0.18 -2.79 -10.63
CA ILE A 38 -1.16 -1.69 -10.67
C ILE A 38 -0.73 -0.60 -11.67
N VAL A 39 0.53 -0.17 -11.60
CA VAL A 39 1.07 0.85 -12.49
C VAL A 39 1.06 0.39 -13.95
N MET A 40 1.50 -0.84 -14.20
CA MET A 40 1.61 -1.37 -15.55
C MET A 40 0.26 -1.68 -16.20
N THR A 41 -0.74 -2.08 -15.41
CA THR A 41 -2.08 -2.43 -15.91
C THR A 41 -3.09 -1.28 -15.79
N GLN A 42 -2.72 -0.18 -15.11
CA GLN A 42 -3.63 0.92 -14.76
C GLN A 42 -4.90 0.42 -14.04
N SER A 43 -4.76 -0.65 -13.27
CA SER A 43 -5.87 -1.30 -12.55
C SER A 43 -5.41 -1.83 -11.20
N SER A 44 -6.19 -1.61 -10.15
CA SER A 44 -5.99 -2.22 -8.82
C SER A 44 -6.67 -3.59 -8.69
N GLY A 45 -7.39 -4.04 -9.72
CA GLY A 45 -8.14 -5.30 -9.71
C GLY A 45 -7.22 -6.52 -9.58
N LEU A 46 -7.45 -7.34 -8.56
CA LEU A 46 -6.63 -8.52 -8.27
C LEU A 46 -6.47 -9.45 -9.49
N THR A 47 -7.54 -9.67 -10.24
CA THR A 47 -7.51 -10.53 -11.43
C THR A 47 -6.61 -9.95 -12.52
N THR A 48 -6.80 -8.67 -12.88
CA THR A 48 -6.01 -8.00 -13.92
C THR A 48 -4.52 -7.99 -13.58
N VAL A 49 -4.20 -7.64 -12.33
CA VAL A 49 -2.82 -7.62 -11.84
C VAL A 49 -2.21 -9.02 -11.81
N SER A 50 -2.96 -10.04 -11.37
CA SER A 50 -2.43 -11.41 -11.30
C SER A 50 -2.16 -12.01 -12.67
N VAL A 51 -3.01 -11.76 -13.67
CA VAL A 51 -2.79 -12.20 -15.06
C VAL A 51 -1.51 -11.60 -15.62
N PHE A 52 -1.36 -10.26 -15.52
CA PHE A 52 -0.16 -9.57 -15.98
C PHE A 52 1.13 -10.07 -15.31
N LEU A 53 1.11 -10.21 -13.98
CA LEU A 53 2.27 -10.69 -13.24
C LEU A 53 2.59 -12.17 -13.50
N ALA A 54 1.58 -13.00 -13.74
CA ALA A 54 1.76 -14.40 -14.08
C ALA A 54 2.52 -14.55 -15.40
N GLU A 55 2.13 -13.80 -16.41
CA GLU A 55 2.82 -13.74 -17.69
C GLU A 55 4.25 -13.21 -17.55
N LEU A 56 4.42 -12.08 -16.82
CA LEU A 56 5.73 -11.47 -16.63
C LEU A 56 6.73 -12.37 -15.89
N LEU A 57 6.25 -13.16 -14.92
CA LEU A 57 7.06 -14.02 -14.05
C LEU A 57 7.14 -15.47 -14.51
N ASP A 58 6.50 -15.82 -15.61
CA ASP A 58 6.36 -17.20 -16.09
C ASP A 58 5.79 -18.14 -14.99
N LYS A 59 4.68 -17.73 -14.38
CA LYS A 59 4.01 -18.45 -13.29
C LYS A 59 2.53 -18.71 -13.61
N LYS A 60 1.96 -19.69 -12.94
CA LYS A 60 0.50 -19.91 -13.02
C LYS A 60 -0.25 -18.74 -12.36
N GLU A 61 -1.28 -18.23 -13.04
CA GLU A 61 -2.11 -17.12 -12.55
C GLU A 61 -2.63 -17.36 -11.12
N ASN A 62 -3.17 -18.55 -10.86
CA ASN A 62 -3.69 -18.91 -9.54
C ASN A 62 -2.61 -18.82 -8.43
N THR A 63 -1.36 -19.13 -8.75
CA THR A 63 -0.25 -19.01 -7.79
C THR A 63 0.02 -17.55 -7.44
N VAL A 64 0.08 -16.68 -8.46
CA VAL A 64 0.29 -15.25 -8.25
C VAL A 64 -0.91 -14.64 -7.52
N ARG A 65 -2.11 -14.94 -7.97
CA ARG A 65 -3.37 -14.48 -7.36
C ARG A 65 -3.44 -14.84 -5.88
N GLN A 66 -3.12 -16.09 -5.53
CA GLN A 66 -3.09 -16.54 -4.14
C GLN A 66 -2.02 -15.81 -3.32
N GLN A 67 -0.84 -15.58 -3.90
CA GLN A 67 0.24 -14.84 -3.25
C GLN A 67 -0.18 -13.40 -2.92
N LEU A 68 -0.83 -12.71 -3.86
CA LEU A 68 -1.34 -11.36 -3.64
C LEU A 68 -2.46 -11.34 -2.60
N ARG A 69 -3.41 -12.28 -2.64
CA ARG A 69 -4.51 -12.37 -1.66
C ARG A 69 -4.00 -12.60 -0.24
N GLU A 70 -3.04 -13.49 -0.06
CA GLU A 70 -2.50 -13.81 1.25
C GLU A 70 -1.72 -12.66 1.88
N TRP A 71 -1.29 -11.68 1.09
CA TRP A 71 -0.54 -10.54 1.59
C TRP A 71 -1.34 -9.68 2.57
N TYR A 72 -2.63 -9.45 2.29
CA TYR A 72 -3.51 -8.62 3.11
C TYR A 72 -4.43 -9.38 4.07
N ARG A 73 -4.38 -10.73 4.04
CA ARG A 73 -5.14 -11.55 4.98
C ARG A 73 -4.47 -11.60 6.34
N ASP A 74 -5.29 -11.80 7.37
CA ASP A 74 -4.79 -12.10 8.71
C ASP A 74 -4.05 -13.45 8.74
N ALA A 75 -3.16 -13.61 9.74
CA ALA A 75 -2.31 -14.81 9.83
C ALA A 75 -3.13 -16.11 9.91
N GLU A 76 -4.29 -16.05 10.57
CA GLU A 76 -5.21 -17.16 10.78
C GLU A 76 -5.86 -17.64 9.48
N ASP A 77 -6.11 -16.70 8.55
CA ASP A 77 -6.75 -16.95 7.26
C ASP A 77 -5.75 -17.37 6.15
N LYS A 78 -4.46 -17.42 6.48
CA LYS A 78 -3.43 -17.78 5.50
C LYS A 78 -3.32 -19.29 5.34
N THR A 79 -3.16 -19.74 4.11
CA THR A 79 -3.06 -21.16 3.76
C THR A 79 -1.88 -21.87 4.43
N LYS A 80 -0.78 -21.16 4.67
CA LYS A 80 0.42 -21.72 5.32
C LYS A 80 0.58 -21.16 6.73
N LYS A 81 0.71 -22.04 7.71
CA LYS A 81 1.04 -21.67 9.09
C LYS A 81 2.38 -20.90 9.17
N GLY A 82 2.49 -19.98 10.12
CA GLY A 82 3.71 -19.20 10.37
C GLY A 82 3.90 -17.95 9.50
N ARG A 83 2.92 -17.57 8.69
CA ARG A 83 2.92 -16.28 7.97
C ARG A 83 2.37 -15.18 8.88
N ALA A 84 3.15 -14.13 9.06
CA ALA A 84 2.75 -12.97 9.86
C ALA A 84 1.64 -12.14 9.17
N THR A 85 0.76 -11.56 9.95
CA THR A 85 -0.14 -10.48 9.53
C THR A 85 0.68 -9.25 9.14
N LEU A 86 0.19 -8.49 8.19
CA LEU A 86 0.77 -7.19 7.86
C LEU A 86 0.34 -6.17 8.91
N ASP A 87 1.31 -5.61 9.62
CA ASP A 87 1.05 -4.43 10.46
C ASP A 87 1.09 -3.17 9.58
N VAL A 88 -0.10 -2.72 9.19
CA VAL A 88 -0.28 -1.54 8.34
C VAL A 88 0.22 -0.29 9.04
N THR A 89 0.01 -0.18 10.35
CA THR A 89 0.39 1.01 11.13
C THR A 89 1.90 1.20 11.12
N SER A 90 2.67 0.11 11.18
CA SER A 90 4.13 0.16 11.08
C SER A 90 4.65 0.69 9.73
N CYS A 91 3.79 0.69 8.70
CA CYS A 91 4.16 1.18 7.37
C CYS A 91 4.08 2.70 7.23
N PHE A 92 3.38 3.41 8.12
CA PHE A 92 3.14 4.84 7.96
C PHE A 92 4.42 5.68 8.04
N SER A 93 5.27 5.45 9.04
CA SER A 93 6.52 6.20 9.19
C SER A 93 7.50 5.97 8.03
N PRO A 94 7.79 4.74 7.60
CA PRO A 94 8.61 4.51 6.41
C PRO A 94 8.02 5.13 5.13
N LEU A 95 6.70 5.03 4.94
CA LEU A 95 6.04 5.63 3.79
C LEU A 95 6.19 7.15 3.78
N LEU A 96 5.95 7.80 4.94
CA LEU A 96 6.17 9.24 5.09
C LEU A 96 7.62 9.63 4.77
N SER A 97 8.58 8.91 5.34
CA SER A 97 10.00 9.14 5.08
C SER A 97 10.34 8.99 3.60
N TRP A 98 9.76 8.00 2.94
CA TRP A 98 9.94 7.81 1.51
C TRP A 98 9.37 8.98 0.70
N VAL A 99 8.14 9.38 0.99
CA VAL A 99 7.51 10.53 0.30
C VAL A 99 8.35 11.79 0.50
N LEU A 100 8.78 12.07 1.73
CA LEU A 100 9.63 13.25 2.03
C LEU A 100 10.99 13.20 1.32
N SER A 101 11.54 12.00 1.06
CA SER A 101 12.79 11.88 0.30
C SER A 101 12.67 12.30 -1.17
N LEU A 102 11.46 12.50 -1.67
CA LEU A 102 11.19 13.03 -3.02
C LEU A 102 11.04 14.56 -3.04
N TRP A 103 11.01 15.19 -1.85
CA TRP A 103 10.88 16.66 -1.71
C TRP A 103 12.16 17.38 -2.16
N SER A 104 11.98 18.53 -2.80
CA SER A 104 13.11 19.41 -3.07
C SER A 104 13.64 20.00 -1.75
N PRO A 105 14.97 20.08 -1.55
CA PRO A 105 15.55 20.76 -0.38
C PRO A 105 15.14 22.22 -0.22
N GLU A 106 14.69 22.85 -1.31
CA GLU A 106 14.22 24.24 -1.33
C GLU A 106 12.78 24.38 -0.83
N GLU A 107 12.02 23.30 -0.79
CA GLU A 107 10.61 23.30 -0.42
C GLU A 107 10.46 23.18 1.10
N LYS A 108 10.28 24.33 1.77
CA LYS A 108 10.26 24.43 3.24
C LYS A 108 8.91 24.15 3.87
N HIS A 109 7.85 23.98 3.09
CA HIS A 109 6.49 23.83 3.58
C HIS A 109 5.90 22.49 3.18
N LEU A 110 5.25 21.84 4.16
CA LEU A 110 4.53 20.61 3.96
C LEU A 110 3.03 20.89 4.12
N ALA A 111 2.28 20.80 3.04
CA ALA A 111 0.83 20.89 3.09
C ALA A 111 0.23 19.52 3.41
N LEU A 112 -0.56 19.45 4.47
CA LEU A 112 -1.30 18.25 4.86
C LEU A 112 -2.79 18.46 4.60
N ALA A 113 -3.44 17.45 4.07
CA ALA A 113 -4.88 17.34 3.98
C ALA A 113 -5.37 16.22 4.89
N ALA A 114 -6.38 16.51 5.71
CA ALA A 114 -7.07 15.51 6.51
C ALA A 114 -8.49 15.33 5.93
N ASP A 115 -8.87 14.10 5.67
CA ASP A 115 -10.17 13.75 5.11
C ASP A 115 -10.85 12.63 5.91
N ALA A 116 -12.18 12.66 5.93
CA ALA A 116 -13.02 11.64 6.55
C ALA A 116 -14.04 11.15 5.52
N SER A 117 -13.74 10.04 4.89
CA SER A 117 -14.60 9.45 3.84
C SER A 117 -15.39 8.27 4.39
N THR A 118 -16.67 8.14 4.00
CA THR A 118 -17.48 6.98 4.36
C THR A 118 -17.17 5.79 3.46
N LEU A 119 -17.01 4.63 4.06
CA LEU A 119 -16.88 3.35 3.37
C LEU A 119 -18.12 2.50 3.67
N SER A 120 -19.11 2.58 2.79
CA SER A 120 -20.46 2.10 3.03
C SER A 120 -21.10 2.73 4.30
N ASP A 121 -22.21 2.18 4.78
CA ASP A 121 -22.89 2.64 6.00
C ASP A 121 -22.21 2.20 7.31
N ARG A 122 -21.13 1.43 7.21
CA ARG A 122 -20.52 0.71 8.33
C ARG A 122 -19.24 1.34 8.85
N PHE A 123 -18.48 2.00 7.99
CA PHE A 123 -17.15 2.48 8.34
C PHE A 123 -16.90 3.90 7.85
N THR A 124 -16.06 4.61 8.58
CA THR A 124 -15.45 5.87 8.15
C THR A 124 -13.95 5.68 8.08
N VAL A 125 -13.34 6.09 6.97
CA VAL A 125 -11.90 6.13 6.80
C VAL A 125 -11.43 7.54 7.09
N LEU A 126 -10.59 7.70 8.09
CA LEU A 126 -9.86 8.93 8.37
C LEU A 126 -8.51 8.82 7.69
N ALA A 127 -8.17 9.73 6.82
CA ALA A 127 -6.90 9.73 6.11
C ALA A 127 -6.16 11.06 6.28
N ILE A 128 -4.84 10.98 6.41
CA ILE A 128 -3.94 12.13 6.29
C ILE A 128 -3.12 11.93 5.03
N SER A 129 -3.13 12.95 4.19
CA SER A 129 -2.39 12.97 2.94
C SER A 129 -1.41 14.14 2.90
N ILE A 130 -0.26 13.94 2.31
CA ILE A 130 0.64 15.02 1.91
C ILE A 130 0.16 15.53 0.55
N VAL A 131 0.00 16.84 0.41
CA VAL A 131 -0.30 17.47 -0.88
C VAL A 131 1.00 17.74 -1.61
N TYR A 132 1.21 17.03 -2.71
CA TYR A 132 2.39 17.17 -3.55
C TYR A 132 2.02 17.33 -5.01
N ARG A 133 2.40 18.45 -5.61
CA ARG A 133 2.16 18.78 -7.03
C ARG A 133 0.71 18.56 -7.45
N GLY A 134 -0.24 18.97 -6.61
CA GLY A 134 -1.68 18.85 -6.88
C GLY A 134 -2.30 17.48 -6.59
N CYS A 135 -1.51 16.52 -6.09
CA CYS A 135 -1.98 15.20 -5.69
C CYS A 135 -1.92 15.03 -4.17
N GLY A 136 -2.96 14.43 -3.58
CA GLY A 136 -2.93 13.96 -2.20
C GLY A 136 -2.32 12.56 -2.12
N ILE A 137 -1.19 12.41 -1.42
CA ILE A 137 -0.54 11.12 -1.18
C ILE A 137 -0.89 10.67 0.23
N PRO A 138 -1.74 9.65 0.43
CA PRO A 138 -2.08 9.15 1.75
C PRO A 138 -0.84 8.59 2.44
N ILE A 139 -0.56 9.06 3.66
CA ILE A 139 0.60 8.65 4.46
C ILE A 139 0.21 7.95 5.76
N ALA A 140 -1.00 8.18 6.23
CA ALA A 140 -1.59 7.50 7.37
C ALA A 140 -3.11 7.44 7.24
N TRP A 141 -3.72 6.38 7.76
CA TRP A 141 -5.18 6.26 7.80
C TRP A 141 -5.63 5.41 8.96
N LYS A 142 -6.88 5.58 9.36
CA LYS A 142 -7.57 4.78 10.35
C LYS A 142 -8.99 4.51 9.91
N ILE A 143 -9.41 3.26 10.03
CA ILE A 143 -10.81 2.87 9.79
C ILE A 143 -11.50 2.79 11.15
N VAL A 144 -12.63 3.47 11.27
CA VAL A 144 -13.48 3.45 12.47
C VAL A 144 -14.91 3.06 12.09
N GLU A 145 -15.64 2.46 13.02
CA GLU A 145 -17.04 2.13 12.80
C GLU A 145 -17.89 3.41 12.74
N ALA A 146 -18.78 3.48 11.75
CA ALA A 146 -19.69 4.60 11.55
C ALA A 146 -20.99 4.42 12.37
N THR A 147 -20.88 4.28 13.70
CA THR A 147 -22.02 4.01 14.58
C THR A 147 -22.95 5.20 14.80
N LYS A 148 -22.43 6.42 14.66
CA LYS A 148 -23.17 7.69 14.84
C LYS A 148 -22.55 8.80 13.99
N PRO A 149 -23.32 9.82 13.56
CA PRO A 149 -22.75 10.99 12.92
C PRO A 149 -21.67 11.64 13.79
N GLY A 150 -20.47 11.80 13.26
CA GLY A 150 -19.34 12.39 13.96
C GLY A 150 -18.59 11.46 14.93
N SER A 151 -18.86 10.14 14.94
CA SER A 151 -18.14 9.15 15.77
C SER A 151 -16.62 9.13 15.53
N TRP A 152 -16.18 9.63 14.38
CA TRP A 152 -14.78 9.76 14.00
C TRP A 152 -14.02 10.91 14.69
N LYS A 153 -14.73 11.96 15.15
CA LYS A 153 -14.12 13.18 15.73
C LYS A 153 -13.10 12.92 16.85
N PRO A 154 -13.35 12.01 17.83
CA PRO A 154 -12.38 11.71 18.89
C PRO A 154 -11.08 11.08 18.38
N HIS A 155 -11.08 10.58 17.14
CA HIS A 155 -9.93 9.89 16.55
C HIS A 155 -9.03 10.82 15.76
N CYS A 156 -9.50 12.01 15.34
CA CYS A 156 -8.70 12.98 14.60
C CYS A 156 -7.46 13.42 15.36
N SER A 157 -7.59 13.73 16.65
CA SER A 157 -6.47 14.19 17.49
C SER A 157 -5.39 13.13 17.79
N ARG A 158 -5.60 11.88 17.37
CA ARG A 158 -4.64 10.78 17.56
C ARG A 158 -3.93 10.37 16.27
N ILE A 159 -4.28 10.98 15.16
CA ILE A 159 -3.70 10.70 13.84
C ILE A 159 -2.73 11.83 13.45
N ILE A 160 -2.89 13.00 14.03
CA ILE A 160 -2.00 14.17 13.94
C ILE A 160 -1.06 14.15 15.15
#